data_23565f1a11b12e614888621e90095c90
#
_entry.id   23565f1a11b12e614888621e90095c90
#
_cell.length_a   1.000
_cell.length_b   1.000
_cell.length_c   1.000
_cell.angle_alpha   90.00
_cell.angle_beta   90.00
_cell.angle_gamma   90.00
#
_symmetry.space_group_name_H-M   'P 1'
#
loop_
_entity.id
_entity.type
_entity.pdbx_description
1 polymer ?
#
loop_
_entity_poly.entity_id
_entity_poly.type
_entity_poly.pdbx_seq_one_letter_code
_entity_poly.pdbx_strand_id
1 'polypeptide(L)'
;MQDINVTDKKQQPYSVLSRVMAYDENGRCINLTSHVRKDKLEWKAPAGKWKVIALYNSKTRQKVKRAAPGGEGYVMNHLSKTAVKNYLSRFDRAFKSSKTSYPHTFFNDSYEVYQADWTEDFLDQFARRRGYKLEEHFPEFLDESRPEVSRRIVSDYRETISDLLLENFTRQWTDWAHKNGSITRNQAHGSPANLIDVYAAVDIPECEGFGLSQFHIKGLRQDSLTKKNDSDLSMLKYDLFCPHISPG
;
A
#
# COMPACT_ATOMS: atom_id res chain seq x y z
N MET A 1 -27.53 20.16 22.37
CA MET A 1 -26.14 19.77 22.10
C MET A 1 -26.12 18.27 22.13
N GLN A 2 -25.88 17.61 21.01
CA GLN A 2 -25.73 16.15 21.01
C GLN A 2 -24.25 15.84 21.21
N ASP A 3 -23.91 15.25 22.34
CA ASP A 3 -22.56 14.73 22.57
C ASP A 3 -22.42 13.42 21.81
N ILE A 4 -21.74 13.47 20.67
CA ILE A 4 -21.41 12.26 19.89
C ILE A 4 -20.07 11.76 20.40
N ASN A 5 -20.06 10.57 21.00
CA ASN A 5 -18.83 9.91 21.38
C ASN A 5 -18.13 9.40 20.10
N VAL A 6 -17.02 10.01 19.73
CA VAL A 6 -16.23 9.64 18.54
C VAL A 6 -15.17 8.58 18.82
N THR A 7 -15.07 8.10 20.05
CA THR A 7 -14.24 6.95 20.43
C THR A 7 -15.11 5.71 20.60
N ASP A 8 -15.06 4.80 19.66
CA ASP A 8 -15.54 3.45 19.89
C ASP A 8 -14.51 2.71 20.74
N LYS A 9 -14.81 2.51 22.03
CA LYS A 9 -13.94 1.75 22.95
C LYS A 9 -13.72 0.29 22.55
N LYS A 10 -14.47 -0.23 21.59
CA LYS A 10 -14.26 -1.55 20.97
C LYS A 10 -13.23 -1.51 19.86
N GLN A 11 -12.91 -0.34 19.32
CA GLN A 11 -11.86 -0.21 18.34
C GLN A 11 -10.49 -0.27 19.01
N GLN A 12 -9.54 -0.80 18.29
CA GLN A 12 -8.21 -1.18 18.76
C GLN A 12 -7.56 -0.05 19.60
N PRO A 13 -6.95 -0.35 20.75
CA PRO A 13 -6.40 0.64 21.68
C PRO A 13 -5.28 1.52 21.11
N TYR A 14 -4.98 1.40 19.82
CA TYR A 14 -3.90 2.11 19.12
C TYR A 14 -4.41 2.91 17.90
N SER A 15 -5.71 3.09 17.79
CA SER A 15 -6.29 3.92 16.72
C SER A 15 -6.19 5.39 17.09
N VAL A 16 -5.72 6.20 16.15
CA VAL A 16 -5.60 7.65 16.30
C VAL A 16 -6.61 8.31 15.39
N LEU A 17 -7.46 9.17 15.95
CA LEU A 17 -8.41 9.95 15.18
C LEU A 17 -7.69 10.84 14.18
N SER A 18 -8.02 10.71 12.91
CA SER A 18 -7.44 11.47 11.81
C SER A 18 -8.36 12.58 11.32
N ARG A 19 -9.64 12.26 11.07
CA ARG A 19 -10.64 13.20 10.55
C ARG A 19 -12.01 12.93 11.13
N VAL A 20 -12.78 13.99 11.30
CA VAL A 20 -14.24 13.91 11.53
C VAL A 20 -14.90 14.81 10.49
N MET A 21 -15.79 14.22 9.71
CA MET A 21 -16.50 14.90 8.62
C MET A 21 -18.00 14.75 8.82
N ALA A 22 -18.75 15.79 8.54
CA ALA A 22 -20.21 15.76 8.53
C ALA A 22 -20.72 16.04 7.10
N TYR A 23 -21.75 15.30 6.68
CA TYR A 23 -22.36 15.41 5.35
C TYR A 23 -23.85 15.57 5.48
N ASP A 24 -24.43 16.52 4.76
CA ASP A 24 -25.87 16.65 4.64
C ASP A 24 -26.42 15.85 3.45
N GLU A 25 -27.75 15.82 3.31
CA GLU A 25 -28.44 15.13 2.21
C GLU A 25 -28.27 15.78 0.85
N ASN A 26 -27.70 16.99 0.79
CA ASN A 26 -27.42 17.74 -0.45
C ASN A 26 -25.95 17.60 -0.90
N GLY A 27 -25.15 16.79 -0.21
CA GLY A 27 -23.73 16.59 -0.51
C GLY A 27 -22.79 17.68 0.06
N ARG A 28 -23.31 18.60 0.88
CA ARG A 28 -22.43 19.54 1.59
C ARG A 28 -21.66 18.81 2.65
N CYS A 29 -20.33 19.03 2.71
CA CYS A 29 -19.48 18.46 3.75
C CYS A 29 -18.84 19.54 4.63
N ILE A 30 -18.61 19.22 5.90
CA ILE A 30 -17.96 20.08 6.88
C ILE A 30 -16.91 19.28 7.62
N ASN A 31 -15.69 19.80 7.69
CA ASN A 31 -14.64 19.21 8.52
C ASN A 31 -14.82 19.64 9.98
N LEU A 32 -15.08 18.67 10.84
CA LEU A 32 -15.33 18.86 12.27
C LEU A 32 -14.16 18.38 13.15
N THR A 33 -13.02 18.05 12.58
CA THR A 33 -11.87 17.51 13.33
C THR A 33 -11.44 18.43 14.46
N SER A 34 -11.43 19.74 14.25
CA SER A 34 -11.09 20.72 15.28
C SER A 34 -12.15 20.91 16.36
N HIS A 35 -13.34 20.35 16.17
CA HIS A 35 -14.44 20.38 17.14
C HIS A 35 -14.41 19.19 18.11
N VAL A 36 -13.46 18.26 17.93
CA VAL A 36 -13.29 17.13 18.85
C VAL A 36 -12.39 17.54 20.00
N ARG A 37 -12.91 17.39 21.22
CA ARG A 37 -12.19 17.66 22.47
C ARG A 37 -12.40 16.51 23.44
N LYS A 38 -11.30 15.97 23.98
CA LYS A 38 -11.36 14.85 24.95
C LYS A 38 -12.26 13.70 24.45
N ASP A 39 -12.07 13.33 23.17
CA ASP A 39 -12.81 12.25 22.49
C ASP A 39 -14.32 12.47 22.31
N LYS A 40 -14.77 13.71 22.48
CA LYS A 40 -16.16 14.13 22.25
C LYS A 40 -16.24 15.17 21.15
N LEU A 41 -17.21 15.00 20.27
CA LEU A 41 -17.53 15.98 19.24
C LEU A 41 -18.51 17.03 19.82
N GLU A 42 -18.05 18.26 19.93
CA GLU A 42 -18.86 19.41 20.35
C GLU A 42 -19.25 20.20 19.09
N TRP A 43 -20.43 19.94 18.56
CA TRP A 43 -20.92 20.59 17.36
C TRP A 43 -22.43 20.80 17.41
N LYS A 44 -22.89 21.98 17.02
CA LYS A 44 -24.30 22.29 16.81
C LYS A 44 -24.61 22.13 15.33
N ALA A 45 -25.28 21.03 14.97
CA ALA A 45 -25.65 20.77 13.59
C ALA A 45 -26.61 21.86 13.07
N PRO A 46 -26.43 22.36 11.85
CA PRO A 46 -27.45 23.14 11.15
C PRO A 46 -28.74 22.32 10.95
N ALA A 47 -29.83 23.00 10.59
CA ALA A 47 -31.09 22.30 10.27
C ALA A 47 -30.87 21.27 9.16
N GLY A 48 -31.57 20.13 9.24
CA GLY A 48 -31.49 19.05 8.26
C GLY A 48 -30.93 17.74 8.87
N LYS A 49 -30.74 16.75 8.02
CA LYS A 49 -30.15 15.45 8.39
C LYS A 49 -28.67 15.47 8.07
N TRP A 50 -27.88 15.00 9.04
CA TRP A 50 -26.42 14.96 8.91
C TRP A 50 -25.90 13.57 9.22
N LYS A 51 -24.99 13.08 8.37
CA LYS A 51 -24.20 11.86 8.61
C LYS A 51 -22.81 12.30 9.06
N VAL A 52 -22.36 11.80 10.21
CA VAL A 52 -21.00 12.07 10.70
C VAL A 52 -20.15 10.83 10.54
N ILE A 53 -18.99 10.99 9.93
CA ILE A 53 -18.01 9.92 9.71
C ILE A 53 -16.71 10.31 10.38
N ALA A 54 -16.19 9.42 11.23
CA ALA A 54 -14.89 9.57 11.88
C ALA A 54 -13.90 8.56 11.27
N LEU A 55 -12.77 9.07 10.79
CA LEU A 55 -11.66 8.28 10.26
C LEU A 55 -10.60 8.11 11.33
N TYR A 56 -10.20 6.86 11.57
CA TYR A 56 -9.12 6.51 12.47
C TYR A 56 -7.97 5.84 11.73
N ASN A 57 -6.76 6.32 11.99
CA ASN A 57 -5.56 5.60 11.58
C ASN A 57 -5.26 4.51 12.60
N SER A 58 -5.16 3.28 12.15
CA SER A 58 -4.81 2.13 12.98
C SER A 58 -3.63 1.37 12.41
N LYS A 59 -3.02 0.50 13.21
CA LYS A 59 -1.92 -0.36 12.80
C LYS A 59 -2.41 -1.79 12.67
N THR A 60 -2.08 -2.46 11.57
CA THR A 60 -2.41 -3.88 11.36
C THR A 60 -1.77 -4.78 12.42
N ARG A 61 -0.62 -4.37 12.99
CA ARG A 61 0.19 -5.15 13.94
C ARG A 61 0.58 -6.53 13.41
N GLN A 62 0.55 -6.69 12.12
CA GLN A 62 1.01 -7.91 11.48
C GLN A 62 2.50 -8.09 11.78
N LYS A 63 2.86 -9.29 12.23
CA LYS A 63 4.25 -9.67 12.42
C LYS A 63 4.82 -10.28 11.14
N VAL A 64 6.12 -10.09 10.96
CA VAL A 64 6.87 -10.75 9.89
C VAL A 64 6.75 -12.27 10.06
N LYS A 65 6.36 -12.96 8.99
CA LYS A 65 6.33 -14.41 8.96
C LYS A 65 7.74 -14.97 8.78
N ARG A 66 8.04 -16.08 9.46
CA ARG A 66 9.32 -16.81 9.31
C ARG A 66 10.55 -15.89 9.40
N ALA A 67 10.51 -14.93 10.31
CA ALA A 67 11.64 -14.05 10.55
C ALA A 67 12.89 -14.86 10.92
N ALA A 68 14.05 -14.43 10.42
CA ALA A 68 15.31 -14.97 10.90
C ALA A 68 15.50 -14.67 12.40
N PRO A 69 16.24 -15.48 13.15
CA PRO A 69 16.54 -15.19 14.56
C PRO A 69 17.08 -13.77 14.74
N GLY A 70 16.46 -12.99 15.61
CA GLY A 70 16.76 -11.57 15.82
C GLY A 70 16.14 -10.61 14.81
N GLY A 71 15.42 -11.10 13.82
CA GLY A 71 14.66 -10.32 12.82
C GLY A 71 13.17 -10.21 13.13
N GLU A 72 12.72 -10.70 14.27
CA GLU A 72 11.32 -10.68 14.67
C GLU A 72 10.83 -9.24 14.84
N GLY A 73 9.61 -8.97 14.41
CA GLY A 73 9.03 -7.64 14.54
C GLY A 73 7.74 -7.48 13.76
N TYR A 74 7.29 -6.24 13.72
CA TYR A 74 6.13 -5.87 12.92
C TYR A 74 6.54 -5.59 11.46
N VAL A 75 5.62 -5.89 10.55
CA VAL A 75 5.75 -5.51 9.16
C VAL A 75 5.84 -3.99 9.05
N MET A 76 6.74 -3.54 8.21
CA MET A 76 6.94 -2.13 7.88
C MET A 76 5.73 -1.56 7.11
N ASN A 77 5.47 -0.26 7.25
CA ASN A 77 4.54 0.43 6.36
C ASN A 77 5.22 0.73 5.02
N HIS A 78 4.93 -0.08 4.01
CA HIS A 78 5.49 0.05 2.65
C HIS A 78 4.99 1.28 1.90
N LEU A 79 3.85 1.86 2.30
CA LEU A 79 3.30 3.07 1.69
C LEU A 79 3.96 4.34 2.23
N SER A 80 4.73 4.25 3.31
CA SER A 80 5.40 5.39 3.96
C SER A 80 6.86 5.50 3.53
N LYS A 81 7.19 6.56 2.79
CA LYS A 81 8.56 6.86 2.39
C LYS A 81 9.54 6.91 3.57
N THR A 82 9.10 7.49 4.69
CA THR A 82 9.90 7.60 5.91
C THR A 82 10.11 6.23 6.57
N ALA A 83 9.09 5.38 6.62
CA ALA A 83 9.22 4.04 7.20
C ALA A 83 10.20 3.19 6.40
N VAL A 84 10.12 3.22 5.07
CA VAL A 84 11.05 2.52 4.17
C VAL A 84 12.48 3.05 4.35
N LYS A 85 12.68 4.37 4.36
CA LYS A 85 13.99 4.97 4.61
C LYS A 85 14.58 4.51 5.95
N ASN A 86 13.79 4.53 7.02
CA ASN A 86 14.23 4.10 8.34
C ASN A 86 14.59 2.61 8.37
N TYR A 87 13.84 1.78 7.66
CA TYR A 87 14.12 0.36 7.51
C TYR A 87 15.46 0.13 6.79
N LEU A 88 15.66 0.73 5.63
CA LEU A 88 16.89 0.60 4.84
C LEU A 88 18.12 1.12 5.60
N SER A 89 17.99 2.20 6.36
CA SER A 89 19.09 2.73 7.17
C SER A 89 19.60 1.77 8.26
N ARG A 90 18.81 0.75 8.63
CA ARG A 90 19.27 -0.30 9.57
C ARG A 90 20.33 -1.18 8.91
N PHE A 91 20.15 -1.49 7.63
CA PHE A 91 21.15 -2.23 6.85
C PHE A 91 22.43 -1.41 6.67
N ASP A 92 22.30 -0.11 6.35
CA ASP A 92 23.48 0.77 6.26
C ASP A 92 24.32 0.73 7.56
N ARG A 93 23.65 0.83 8.71
CA ARG A 93 24.34 0.73 10.01
C ARG A 93 24.98 -0.64 10.23
N ALA A 94 24.27 -1.73 9.86
CA ALA A 94 24.76 -3.08 10.04
C ALA A 94 26.00 -3.34 9.18
N PHE A 95 25.97 -3.04 7.88
CA PHE A 95 27.09 -3.21 6.97
C PHE A 95 28.29 -2.35 7.39
N LYS A 96 28.05 -1.10 7.78
CA LYS A 96 29.10 -0.21 8.27
C LYS A 96 29.75 -0.72 9.56
N SER A 97 28.97 -1.20 10.51
CA SER A 97 29.49 -1.68 11.81
C SER A 97 30.25 -2.99 11.68
N SER A 98 29.80 -3.90 10.83
CA SER A 98 30.46 -5.17 10.57
C SER A 98 31.64 -5.08 9.61
N LYS A 99 31.82 -3.91 8.94
CA LYS A 99 32.81 -3.72 7.86
C LYS A 99 32.67 -4.74 6.73
N THR A 100 31.44 -5.20 6.48
CA THR A 100 31.12 -6.17 5.44
C THR A 100 30.66 -5.45 4.20
N SER A 101 31.03 -5.93 3.02
CA SER A 101 30.53 -5.42 1.74
C SER A 101 29.04 -5.69 1.58
N TYR A 102 28.35 -4.83 0.85
CA TYR A 102 26.97 -5.11 0.43
C TYR A 102 26.92 -6.33 -0.48
N PRO A 103 25.84 -7.12 -0.44
CA PRO A 103 25.66 -8.25 -1.35
C PRO A 103 25.49 -7.75 -2.79
N HIS A 104 25.79 -8.59 -3.76
CA HIS A 104 25.53 -8.28 -5.17
C HIS A 104 24.05 -7.98 -5.43
N THR A 105 23.16 -8.76 -4.83
CA THR A 105 21.73 -8.68 -5.07
C THR A 105 20.96 -8.68 -3.76
N PHE A 106 20.00 -7.76 -3.62
CA PHE A 106 18.97 -7.79 -2.58
C PHE A 106 17.69 -8.42 -3.14
N PHE A 107 17.15 -9.38 -2.43
CA PHE A 107 15.91 -10.06 -2.79
C PHE A 107 14.76 -9.62 -1.89
N ASN A 108 13.63 -9.30 -2.49
CA ASN A 108 12.35 -9.13 -1.82
C ASN A 108 11.40 -10.22 -2.33
N ASP A 109 10.90 -11.02 -1.40
CA ASP A 109 9.94 -12.10 -1.64
C ASP A 109 8.54 -11.56 -1.89
N SER A 110 7.56 -12.43 -2.09
CA SER A 110 6.17 -12.07 -2.33
C SER A 110 5.63 -11.12 -1.25
N TYR A 111 4.71 -10.26 -1.69
CA TYR A 111 4.11 -9.27 -0.81
C TYR A 111 3.04 -9.91 0.08
N GLU A 112 3.43 -10.25 1.29
CA GLU A 112 2.56 -10.90 2.27
C GLU A 112 2.09 -9.92 3.38
N VAL A 113 1.71 -8.72 2.99
CA VAL A 113 1.20 -7.69 3.92
C VAL A 113 -0.29 -7.52 3.71
N TYR A 114 -1.07 -7.90 4.72
CA TYR A 114 -2.52 -7.93 4.63
C TYR A 114 -3.15 -6.71 5.30
N GLN A 115 -4.19 -6.15 4.68
CA GLN A 115 -4.97 -5.02 5.21
C GLN A 115 -4.14 -3.77 5.53
N ALA A 116 -2.98 -3.61 4.89
CA ALA A 116 -2.11 -2.44 5.01
C ALA A 116 -2.34 -1.52 3.81
N ASP A 117 -3.48 -0.88 3.78
CA ASP A 117 -4.00 -0.07 2.69
C ASP A 117 -4.02 1.43 3.00
N TRP A 118 -3.29 1.84 4.06
CA TRP A 118 -3.28 3.21 4.54
C TRP A 118 -1.90 3.65 5.04
N THR A 119 -1.64 4.97 4.94
CA THR A 119 -0.50 5.62 5.58
C THR A 119 -0.93 6.95 6.23
N GLU A 120 -0.13 7.49 7.14
CA GLU A 120 -0.52 8.67 7.93
C GLU A 120 -0.84 9.91 7.06
N ASP A 121 -0.16 10.07 5.94
CA ASP A 121 -0.32 11.16 4.97
C ASP A 121 -1.20 10.78 3.76
N PHE A 122 -1.97 9.68 3.84
CA PHE A 122 -2.72 9.13 2.70
C PHE A 122 -3.68 10.15 2.07
N LEU A 123 -4.43 10.91 2.88
CA LEU A 123 -5.37 11.90 2.36
C LEU A 123 -4.68 13.01 1.55
N ASP A 124 -3.52 13.46 2.00
CA ASP A 124 -2.73 14.46 1.29
C ASP A 124 -2.11 13.88 0.00
N GLN A 125 -1.67 12.63 0.04
CA GLN A 125 -1.18 11.90 -1.13
C GLN A 125 -2.28 11.71 -2.17
N PHE A 126 -3.46 11.30 -1.74
CA PHE A 126 -4.63 11.13 -2.58
C PHE A 126 -5.01 12.45 -3.25
N ALA A 127 -5.18 13.52 -2.47
CA ALA A 127 -5.57 14.83 -3.00
C ALA A 127 -4.57 15.36 -4.04
N ARG A 128 -3.28 15.20 -3.81
CA ARG A 128 -2.23 15.62 -4.76
C ARG A 128 -2.24 14.83 -6.06
N ARG A 129 -2.56 13.53 -6.01
CA ARG A 129 -2.49 12.63 -7.15
C ARG A 129 -3.79 12.61 -7.96
N ARG A 130 -4.92 12.67 -7.28
CA ARG A 130 -6.25 12.55 -7.90
C ARG A 130 -6.94 13.89 -8.15
N GLY A 131 -6.43 15.00 -7.56
CA GLY A 131 -6.94 16.35 -7.80
C GLY A 131 -8.18 16.70 -6.98
N TYR A 132 -8.62 15.83 -6.08
CA TYR A 132 -9.73 16.08 -5.15
C TYR A 132 -9.46 15.41 -3.79
N LYS A 133 -10.24 15.78 -2.77
CA LYS A 133 -10.05 15.26 -1.42
C LYS A 133 -10.95 14.06 -1.16
N LEU A 134 -10.37 12.93 -0.80
CA LEU A 134 -11.11 11.71 -0.50
C LEU A 134 -12.11 11.91 0.65
N GLU A 135 -11.71 12.69 1.65
CA GLU A 135 -12.57 12.96 2.81
C GLU A 135 -13.84 13.75 2.48
N GLU A 136 -13.90 14.44 1.35
CA GLU A 136 -15.12 15.09 0.88
C GLU A 136 -16.14 14.09 0.30
N HIS A 137 -15.71 12.86 0.03
CA HIS A 137 -16.46 11.79 -0.64
C HIS A 137 -16.57 10.49 0.18
N PHE A 138 -16.40 10.55 1.50
CA PHE A 138 -16.53 9.34 2.33
C PHE A 138 -17.89 8.65 2.23
N PRO A 139 -19.04 9.32 2.11
CA PRO A 139 -20.31 8.63 1.91
C PRO A 139 -20.33 7.73 0.68
N GLU A 140 -19.82 8.24 -0.45
CA GLU A 140 -19.75 7.51 -1.71
C GLU A 140 -18.66 6.43 -1.67
N PHE A 141 -17.51 6.72 -1.07
CA PHE A 141 -16.41 5.77 -0.90
C PHE A 141 -16.83 4.53 -0.09
N LEU A 142 -17.68 4.72 0.93
CA LEU A 142 -18.17 3.68 1.82
C LEU A 142 -19.50 3.05 1.35
N ASP A 143 -20.03 3.44 0.20
CA ASP A 143 -21.29 2.91 -0.31
C ASP A 143 -21.10 1.49 -0.86
N GLU A 144 -21.61 0.51 -0.11
CA GLU A 144 -21.54 -0.91 -0.45
C GLU A 144 -22.35 -1.28 -1.71
N SER A 145 -23.37 -0.50 -2.09
CA SER A 145 -24.11 -0.70 -3.34
C SER A 145 -23.27 -0.42 -4.58
N ARG A 146 -22.15 0.28 -4.40
CA ARG A 146 -21.14 0.58 -5.41
C ARG A 146 -21.70 1.16 -6.71
N PRO A 147 -22.43 2.28 -6.65
CA PRO A 147 -22.80 3.03 -7.84
C PRO A 147 -21.55 3.47 -8.62
N GLU A 148 -21.71 3.97 -9.83
CA GLU A 148 -20.59 4.31 -10.70
C GLU A 148 -19.60 5.30 -10.01
N VAL A 149 -20.12 6.31 -9.32
CA VAL A 149 -19.30 7.28 -8.58
C VAL A 149 -18.44 6.60 -7.53
N SER A 150 -19.04 5.71 -6.72
CA SER A 150 -18.31 4.94 -5.71
C SER A 150 -17.21 4.09 -6.33
N ARG A 151 -17.47 3.41 -7.46
CA ARG A 151 -16.46 2.60 -8.15
C ARG A 151 -15.28 3.43 -8.64
N ARG A 152 -15.52 4.63 -9.15
CA ARG A 152 -14.45 5.57 -9.57
C ARG A 152 -13.60 5.99 -8.40
N ILE A 153 -14.19 6.39 -7.27
CA ILE A 153 -13.47 6.79 -6.07
C ILE A 153 -12.64 5.63 -5.51
N VAL A 154 -13.19 4.42 -5.48
CA VAL A 154 -12.47 3.21 -5.05
C VAL A 154 -11.33 2.87 -6.02
N SER A 155 -11.49 3.10 -7.32
CA SER A 155 -10.41 2.96 -8.31
C SER A 155 -9.28 3.94 -8.03
N ASP A 156 -9.57 5.21 -7.83
CA ASP A 156 -8.59 6.25 -7.50
C ASP A 156 -7.87 5.98 -6.17
N TYR A 157 -8.59 5.44 -5.19
CA TYR A 157 -8.02 4.99 -3.92
C TYR A 157 -7.00 3.86 -4.12
N ARG A 158 -7.37 2.83 -4.89
CA ARG A 158 -6.48 1.69 -5.20
C ARG A 158 -5.27 2.11 -6.02
N GLU A 159 -5.48 2.97 -7.00
CA GLU A 159 -4.40 3.53 -7.81
C GLU A 159 -3.43 4.36 -6.94
N THR A 160 -3.95 5.11 -5.96
CA THR A 160 -3.09 5.83 -5.01
C THR A 160 -2.22 4.88 -4.18
N ILE A 161 -2.78 3.76 -3.71
CA ILE A 161 -2.00 2.71 -3.03
C ILE A 161 -0.91 2.16 -3.94
N SER A 162 -1.25 1.86 -5.19
CA SER A 162 -0.31 1.37 -6.21
C SER A 162 0.86 2.34 -6.42
N ASP A 163 0.55 3.62 -6.61
CA ASP A 163 1.56 4.67 -6.79
C ASP A 163 2.49 4.78 -5.57
N LEU A 164 1.90 4.76 -4.37
CA LEU A 164 2.67 4.85 -3.13
C LEU A 164 3.59 3.65 -2.93
N LEU A 165 3.12 2.44 -3.23
CA LEU A 165 3.94 1.25 -3.14
C LEU A 165 5.10 1.29 -4.14
N LEU A 166 4.81 1.67 -5.38
CA LEU A 166 5.83 1.81 -6.42
C LEU A 166 6.89 2.85 -6.05
N GLU A 167 6.48 4.05 -5.64
CA GLU A 167 7.39 5.16 -5.43
C GLU A 167 8.11 5.11 -4.08
N ASN A 168 7.36 4.81 -3.00
CA ASN A 168 7.87 4.88 -1.65
C ASN A 168 8.59 3.60 -1.20
N PHE A 169 8.26 2.46 -1.81
CA PHE A 169 8.94 1.21 -1.51
C PHE A 169 9.82 0.76 -2.66
N THR A 170 9.27 0.38 -3.81
CA THR A 170 10.02 -0.31 -4.86
C THR A 170 11.15 0.55 -5.41
N ARG A 171 10.85 1.76 -5.88
CA ARG A 171 11.86 2.68 -6.43
C ARG A 171 12.85 3.14 -5.36
N GLN A 172 12.37 3.48 -4.17
CA GLN A 172 13.26 3.92 -3.08
C GLN A 172 14.24 2.82 -2.66
N TRP A 173 13.79 1.57 -2.61
CA TRP A 173 14.63 0.41 -2.32
C TRP A 173 15.64 0.13 -3.45
N THR A 174 15.21 0.17 -4.71
CA THR A 174 16.08 0.02 -5.87
C THR A 174 17.15 1.11 -5.92
N ASP A 175 16.76 2.37 -5.74
CA ASP A 175 17.70 3.50 -5.69
C ASP A 175 18.72 3.35 -4.55
N TRP A 176 18.27 2.85 -3.40
CA TRP A 176 19.16 2.59 -2.25
C TRP A 176 20.14 1.45 -2.57
N ALA A 177 19.68 0.36 -3.19
CA ALA A 177 20.54 -0.76 -3.59
C ALA A 177 21.61 -0.30 -4.60
N HIS A 178 21.20 0.44 -5.63
CA HIS A 178 22.12 0.98 -6.65
C HIS A 178 23.20 1.90 -6.06
N LYS A 179 22.83 2.77 -5.10
CA LYS A 179 23.79 3.64 -4.39
C LYS A 179 24.86 2.86 -3.63
N ASN A 180 24.55 1.60 -3.27
CA ASN A 180 25.46 0.71 -2.56
C ASN A 180 26.15 -0.31 -3.48
N GLY A 181 26.04 -0.14 -4.81
CA GLY A 181 26.63 -1.04 -5.81
C GLY A 181 25.95 -2.41 -5.93
N SER A 182 24.71 -2.51 -5.49
CA SER A 182 23.89 -3.72 -5.53
C SER A 182 22.77 -3.59 -6.53
N ILE A 183 22.20 -4.72 -6.95
CA ILE A 183 20.98 -4.79 -7.75
C ILE A 183 19.82 -5.36 -6.93
N THR A 184 18.60 -5.21 -7.46
CA THR A 184 17.37 -5.69 -6.81
C THR A 184 16.73 -6.83 -7.57
N ARG A 185 16.20 -7.81 -6.84
CA ARG A 185 15.36 -8.91 -7.32
C ARG A 185 14.05 -8.91 -6.54
N ASN A 186 12.93 -8.84 -7.23
CA ASN A 186 11.63 -8.68 -6.58
C ASN A 186 10.61 -9.68 -7.09
N GLN A 187 9.99 -10.39 -6.15
CA GLN A 187 8.78 -11.14 -6.38
C GLN A 187 7.60 -10.32 -5.88
N ALA A 188 6.97 -9.55 -6.76
CA ALA A 188 5.91 -8.59 -6.38
C ALA A 188 4.53 -9.26 -6.23
N HIS A 189 4.45 -10.58 -6.29
CA HIS A 189 3.19 -11.32 -6.16
C HIS A 189 2.44 -10.93 -4.87
N GLY A 190 1.11 -10.75 -4.99
CA GLY A 190 0.26 -10.36 -3.87
C GLY A 190 0.28 -8.86 -3.52
N SER A 191 1.09 -8.03 -4.20
CA SER A 191 1.11 -6.60 -3.92
C SER A 191 -0.16 -5.90 -4.46
N PRO A 192 -0.68 -4.89 -3.73
CA PRO A 192 -1.85 -4.11 -4.17
C PRO A 192 -1.47 -3.02 -5.17
N ALA A 193 -0.58 -3.33 -6.12
CA ALA A 193 -0.07 -2.39 -7.09
C ALA A 193 -0.18 -2.93 -8.52
N ASN A 194 0.03 -2.07 -9.52
CA ASN A 194 0.23 -2.51 -10.88
C ASN A 194 1.55 -3.29 -10.97
N LEU A 195 1.45 -4.61 -11.12
CA LEU A 195 2.62 -5.50 -11.14
C LEU A 195 3.61 -5.17 -12.27
N ILE A 196 3.11 -4.72 -13.42
CA ILE A 196 3.97 -4.35 -14.55
C ILE A 196 4.89 -3.20 -14.15
N ASP A 197 4.35 -2.16 -13.52
CA ASP A 197 5.12 -1.00 -13.10
C ASP A 197 6.12 -1.36 -11.98
N VAL A 198 5.71 -2.23 -11.05
CA VAL A 198 6.58 -2.70 -9.96
C VAL A 198 7.73 -3.53 -10.52
N TYR A 199 7.47 -4.43 -11.46
CA TYR A 199 8.52 -5.23 -12.10
C TYR A 199 9.45 -4.40 -12.99
N ALA A 200 8.93 -3.39 -13.68
CA ALA A 200 9.75 -2.47 -14.46
C ALA A 200 10.68 -1.58 -13.62
N ALA A 201 10.41 -1.46 -12.32
CA ALA A 201 11.18 -0.63 -11.40
C ALA A 201 12.30 -1.37 -10.65
N VAL A 202 12.55 -2.64 -10.97
CA VAL A 202 13.61 -3.46 -10.37
C VAL A 202 14.52 -4.06 -11.43
N ASP A 203 15.69 -4.55 -11.02
CA ASP A 203 16.66 -5.09 -11.99
C ASP A 203 16.28 -6.50 -12.42
N ILE A 204 15.77 -7.33 -11.50
CA ILE A 204 15.38 -8.71 -11.77
C ILE A 204 13.94 -8.92 -11.30
N PRO A 205 12.95 -8.82 -12.20
CA PRO A 205 11.59 -9.21 -11.90
C PRO A 205 11.48 -10.74 -11.75
N GLU A 206 10.72 -11.19 -10.74
CA GLU A 206 10.51 -12.62 -10.50
C GLU A 206 9.03 -12.92 -10.34
N CYS A 207 8.57 -13.91 -11.08
CA CYS A 207 7.20 -14.42 -11.00
C CYS A 207 7.13 -15.69 -10.18
N GLU A 208 6.10 -15.84 -9.37
CA GLU A 208 5.81 -17.08 -8.67
C GLU A 208 5.09 -18.06 -9.59
N GLY A 209 5.69 -19.22 -9.79
CA GLY A 209 5.23 -20.21 -10.76
C GLY A 209 4.09 -21.12 -10.30
N PHE A 210 3.24 -20.72 -9.36
CA PHE A 210 2.11 -21.52 -8.92
C PHE A 210 1.20 -21.90 -10.09
N GLY A 211 1.14 -23.19 -10.39
CA GLY A 211 0.27 -23.72 -11.44
C GLY A 211 0.82 -23.60 -12.87
N LEU A 212 1.98 -22.99 -13.10
CA LEU A 212 2.60 -22.96 -14.44
C LEU A 212 2.93 -24.35 -14.96
N SER A 213 3.16 -25.33 -14.10
CA SER A 213 3.32 -26.75 -14.47
C SER A 213 2.04 -27.36 -15.06
N GLN A 214 0.88 -26.76 -14.88
CA GLN A 214 -0.40 -27.20 -15.43
C GLN A 214 -0.76 -26.49 -16.75
N PHE A 215 -0.11 -25.37 -17.06
CA PHE A 215 -0.34 -24.65 -18.30
C PHE A 215 0.74 -25.03 -19.33
N HIS A 216 0.39 -25.91 -20.24
CA HIS A 216 1.16 -26.10 -21.47
C HIS A 216 0.95 -24.83 -22.32
N ILE A 217 1.80 -23.82 -22.13
CA ILE A 217 1.84 -22.66 -23.03
C ILE A 217 2.45 -23.15 -24.35
N LYS A 218 1.58 -23.64 -25.22
CA LYS A 218 1.96 -23.97 -26.59
C LYS A 218 2.46 -22.70 -27.25
N GLY A 219 3.76 -22.58 -27.47
CA GLY A 219 4.34 -21.50 -28.27
C GLY A 219 5.46 -20.69 -27.60
N LEU A 220 5.72 -20.85 -26.30
CA LEU A 220 6.96 -20.32 -25.72
C LEU A 220 8.05 -21.36 -25.88
N ARG A 221 8.97 -21.10 -26.80
CA ARG A 221 10.14 -21.95 -26.94
C ARG A 221 11.04 -21.82 -25.74
N GLN A 222 11.46 -22.93 -25.18
CA GLN A 222 12.38 -23.04 -24.04
C GLN A 222 13.74 -22.35 -24.35
N ASP A 223 14.11 -22.24 -25.59
CA ASP A 223 15.27 -21.53 -26.07
C ASP A 223 15.19 -19.99 -25.95
N SER A 224 13.99 -19.40 -25.84
CA SER A 224 13.85 -17.98 -25.58
C SER A 224 14.05 -17.64 -24.09
N LEU A 225 13.90 -18.61 -23.20
CA LEU A 225 14.13 -18.46 -21.76
C LEU A 225 15.62 -18.55 -21.37
N THR A 226 16.45 -19.07 -22.26
CA THR A 226 17.88 -19.31 -22.00
C THR A 226 18.79 -18.25 -22.60
N LYS A 227 18.28 -17.33 -23.42
CA LYS A 227 19.06 -16.23 -23.94
C LYS A 227 19.28 -15.17 -22.89
N LYS A 228 20.50 -15.01 -22.48
CA LYS A 228 21.00 -14.14 -21.41
C LYS A 228 20.55 -12.67 -21.48
N ASN A 229 20.06 -12.21 -22.64
CA ASN A 229 19.65 -10.82 -22.89
C ASN A 229 18.13 -10.62 -22.89
N ASP A 230 17.33 -11.73 -22.74
CA ASP A 230 15.86 -11.67 -22.78
C ASP A 230 15.22 -12.24 -21.51
N SER A 231 16.02 -12.56 -20.47
CA SER A 231 15.52 -13.21 -19.25
C SER A 231 14.48 -12.35 -18.55
N ASP A 232 14.71 -11.06 -18.45
CA ASP A 232 13.84 -10.14 -17.73
C ASP A 232 12.51 -9.89 -18.48
N LEU A 233 12.61 -9.81 -19.82
CA LEU A 233 11.42 -9.65 -20.67
C LEU A 233 10.56 -10.92 -20.70
N SER A 234 11.18 -12.10 -20.59
CA SER A 234 10.47 -13.37 -20.55
C SER A 234 9.70 -13.55 -19.24
N MET A 235 10.24 -13.08 -18.13
CA MET A 235 9.57 -13.08 -16.83
C MET A 235 8.33 -12.16 -16.85
N LEU A 236 8.46 -10.95 -17.37
CA LEU A 236 7.33 -10.03 -17.56
C LEU A 236 6.23 -10.62 -18.45
N LYS A 237 6.59 -11.40 -19.48
CA LYS A 237 5.61 -12.10 -20.32
C LYS A 237 4.84 -13.20 -19.57
N TYR A 238 5.48 -13.86 -18.62
CA TYR A 238 4.79 -14.87 -17.79
C TYR A 238 3.76 -14.24 -16.86
N ASP A 239 4.06 -13.11 -16.25
CA ASP A 239 3.12 -12.43 -15.37
C ASP A 239 1.92 -11.86 -16.11
N LEU A 240 2.10 -11.40 -17.34
CA LEU A 240 1.01 -10.92 -18.19
C LEU A 240 0.00 -12.02 -18.55
N PHE A 241 0.43 -13.29 -18.52
CA PHE A 241 -0.40 -14.45 -18.84
C PHE A 241 -0.74 -15.31 -17.62
N CYS A 242 -0.35 -14.91 -16.42
CA CYS A 242 -0.73 -15.63 -15.21
C CYS A 242 -2.21 -15.38 -14.89
N PRO A 243 -3.08 -16.39 -14.96
CA PRO A 243 -4.54 -16.21 -14.77
C PRO A 243 -4.95 -15.98 -13.32
N HIS A 244 -4.02 -15.74 -12.42
CA HIS A 244 -4.29 -15.44 -11.02
C HIS A 244 -4.49 -13.95 -10.72
N ILE A 245 -5.03 -13.20 -11.66
CA ILE A 245 -5.77 -12.01 -11.29
C ILE A 245 -7.13 -12.53 -10.82
N SER A 246 -7.22 -12.92 -9.56
CA SER A 246 -8.51 -13.17 -8.93
C SER A 246 -9.34 -11.90 -9.06
N PRO A 247 -10.53 -11.95 -9.63
CA PRO A 247 -11.47 -10.85 -9.53
C PRO A 247 -11.85 -10.74 -8.06
N GLY A 248 -11.36 -9.70 -7.40
CA GLY A 248 -11.79 -9.30 -6.08
C GLY A 248 -13.05 -8.46 -6.14
#